data_4cd23f803965726405d08096ad5cf9b9
#
_entry.id   4cd23f803965726405d08096ad5cf9b9
#
_cell.length_a   1.000
_cell.length_b   1.000
_cell.length_c   1.000
_cell.angle_alpha   90.00
_cell.angle_beta   90.00
_cell.angle_gamma   90.00
#
_symmetry.space_group_name_H-M   'P 1'
#
loop_
_entity.id
_entity.type
_entity.pdbx_description
1 polymer ?
#
loop_
_entity_poly.entity_id
_entity_poly.type
_entity_poly.pdbx_seq_one_letter_code
_entity_poly.pdbx_strand_id
1 'polypeptide(L)'
;MNAADNRSVMNNGSVMNNERVTLSLGPSSGHRPVTMRGPADMAELLPYLLGFYPDDSIVAVGLQGPDLHQGGVIRADIPESPEQWPAAAEETAALLVALSERHGERPVQVLLYLCQDPTTVHAPPVVDGLRPLADDLRAAFGRRGVAVKESLCVSDGRWWSFLCRRAGCCDPAGNPIRRAPGPGPAAA
;
A
#
# COMPACT_ATOMS: atom_id res chain seq x y z
N MET A 1 39.66 38.07 2.37
CA MET A 1 39.42 36.73 2.99
C MET A 1 37.91 36.54 3.03
N ASN A 2 37.39 35.85 2.03
CA ASN A 2 35.93 35.67 1.86
C ASN A 2 35.56 34.26 2.30
N ALA A 3 34.78 34.15 3.38
CA ALA A 3 34.10 32.95 3.75
C ALA A 3 32.83 32.82 2.93
N ALA A 4 32.78 31.85 2.03
CA ALA A 4 31.60 31.51 1.24
C ALA A 4 30.61 30.73 2.10
N ASP A 5 29.45 31.32 2.25
CA ASP A 5 28.27 30.73 2.91
C ASP A 5 27.65 29.69 1.96
N ASN A 6 27.87 28.39 2.28
CA ASN A 6 27.31 27.29 1.50
C ASN A 6 25.99 26.83 2.13
N ARG A 7 24.90 27.55 1.85
CA ARG A 7 23.54 27.10 2.16
C ARG A 7 23.15 26.01 1.16
N SER A 8 23.35 24.76 1.56
CA SER A 8 22.72 23.60 0.91
C SER A 8 21.20 23.71 1.07
N VAL A 9 20.54 24.14 0.00
CA VAL A 9 19.09 24.00 -0.15
C VAL A 9 18.80 22.52 -0.34
N MET A 10 18.27 21.88 0.69
CA MET A 10 17.70 20.54 0.56
C MET A 10 16.47 20.60 -0.32
N ASN A 11 16.67 20.26 -1.58
CA ASN A 11 15.61 20.11 -2.56
C ASN A 11 14.89 18.78 -2.29
N ASN A 12 13.79 18.86 -1.54
CA ASN A 12 12.95 17.71 -1.21
C ASN A 12 12.05 17.37 -2.40
N GLY A 13 12.67 17.12 -3.55
CA GLY A 13 12.02 16.58 -4.73
C GLY A 13 11.79 15.10 -4.52
N SER A 14 10.54 14.72 -4.27
CA SER A 14 10.10 13.32 -4.29
C SER A 14 10.34 12.77 -5.70
N VAL A 15 11.52 12.20 -5.89
CA VAL A 15 11.84 11.39 -7.07
C VAL A 15 11.00 10.14 -6.92
N MET A 16 10.07 9.92 -7.85
CA MET A 16 9.43 8.62 -8.00
C MET A 16 10.53 7.64 -8.39
N ASN A 17 11.15 7.02 -7.39
CA ASN A 17 12.08 5.93 -7.63
C ASN A 17 11.28 4.78 -8.25
N ASN A 18 11.59 4.50 -9.51
CA ASN A 18 11.03 3.40 -10.31
C ASN A 18 11.62 2.05 -9.85
N GLU A 19 11.77 1.88 -8.53
CA GLU A 19 12.24 0.65 -7.93
C GLU A 19 11.15 -0.41 -8.05
N ARG A 20 11.50 -1.49 -8.70
CA ARG A 20 10.64 -2.66 -8.89
C ARG A 20 10.48 -3.36 -7.55
N VAL A 21 9.25 -3.72 -7.21
CA VAL A 21 8.94 -4.52 -6.03
C VAL A 21 8.68 -5.95 -6.49
N THR A 22 9.32 -6.91 -5.84
CA THR A 22 9.14 -8.33 -6.14
C THR A 22 8.27 -8.99 -5.07
N LEU A 23 7.14 -9.55 -5.46
CA LEU A 23 6.26 -10.32 -4.59
C LEU A 23 6.35 -11.82 -4.89
N SER A 24 6.23 -12.62 -3.84
CA SER A 24 6.07 -14.07 -3.95
C SER A 24 4.60 -14.41 -3.72
N LEU A 25 3.92 -14.95 -4.75
CA LEU A 25 2.51 -15.31 -4.67
C LEU A 25 2.34 -16.79 -4.29
N GLY A 26 1.67 -17.06 -3.17
CA GLY A 26 1.16 -18.37 -2.77
C GLY A 26 1.99 -19.13 -1.72
N PRO A 27 1.32 -20.03 -0.96
CA PRO A 27 1.92 -20.73 0.19
C PRO A 27 2.68 -22.02 -0.13
N SER A 28 2.86 -22.47 -1.37
CA SER A 28 3.52 -23.76 -1.65
C SER A 28 4.16 -23.86 -3.02
N SER A 29 5.44 -24.24 -3.04
CA SER A 29 6.21 -24.91 -4.11
C SER A 29 5.90 -24.52 -5.55
N GLY A 30 6.45 -23.42 -6.00
CA GLY A 30 6.37 -22.98 -7.38
C GLY A 30 6.32 -21.46 -7.54
N HIS A 31 6.86 -20.73 -6.59
CA HIS A 31 6.85 -19.27 -6.53
C HIS A 31 7.52 -18.67 -7.76
N ARG A 32 6.73 -18.20 -8.71
CA ARG A 32 7.24 -17.25 -9.70
C ARG A 32 7.27 -15.87 -9.05
N PRO A 33 8.45 -15.25 -8.92
CA PRO A 33 8.51 -13.87 -8.45
C PRO A 33 7.76 -12.98 -9.45
N VAL A 34 6.78 -12.23 -8.96
CA VAL A 34 6.06 -11.24 -9.74
C VAL A 34 6.64 -9.87 -9.44
N THR A 35 7.13 -9.21 -10.45
CA THR A 35 7.68 -7.86 -10.32
C THR A 35 6.60 -6.83 -10.60
N MET A 36 6.26 -6.04 -9.59
CA MET A 36 5.35 -4.90 -9.72
C MET A 36 6.10 -3.67 -10.24
N ARG A 37 5.52 -3.00 -11.22
CA ARG A 37 6.10 -1.82 -11.87
C ARG A 37 5.48 -0.52 -11.40
N GLY A 38 4.32 -0.57 -10.76
CA GLY A 38 3.61 0.61 -10.31
C GLY A 38 2.31 0.30 -9.57
N PRO A 39 1.56 1.34 -9.20
CA PRO A 39 0.34 1.22 -8.41
C PRO A 39 -0.75 0.34 -9.03
N ALA A 40 -0.85 0.33 -10.37
CA ALA A 40 -1.81 -0.54 -11.07
C ALA A 40 -1.53 -2.03 -10.81
N ASP A 41 -0.27 -2.45 -10.98
CA ASP A 41 0.14 -3.83 -10.72
C ASP A 41 -0.09 -4.19 -9.24
N MET A 42 0.18 -3.24 -8.33
CA MET A 42 -0.03 -3.42 -6.89
C MET A 42 -1.51 -3.65 -6.57
N ALA A 43 -2.42 -2.89 -7.15
CA ALA A 43 -3.85 -3.05 -6.96
C ALA A 43 -4.37 -4.37 -7.56
N GLU A 44 -3.89 -4.75 -8.75
CA GLU A 44 -4.29 -5.97 -9.45
C GLU A 44 -3.82 -7.24 -8.73
N LEU A 45 -2.65 -7.19 -8.07
CA LEU A 45 -2.07 -8.35 -7.40
C LEU A 45 -2.58 -8.58 -5.97
N LEU A 46 -3.24 -7.60 -5.36
CA LEU A 46 -3.72 -7.68 -3.97
C LEU A 46 -4.57 -8.93 -3.67
N PRO A 47 -5.58 -9.31 -4.49
CA PRO A 47 -6.37 -10.52 -4.21
C PRO A 47 -5.56 -11.81 -4.32
N TYR A 48 -4.55 -11.83 -5.19
CA TYR A 48 -3.66 -13.01 -5.32
C TYR A 48 -2.70 -13.14 -4.12
N LEU A 49 -2.29 -12.01 -3.57
CA LEU A 49 -1.46 -11.97 -2.37
C LEU A 49 -2.19 -12.51 -1.14
N LEU A 50 -3.48 -12.18 -1.01
CA LEU A 50 -4.30 -12.59 0.12
C LEU A 50 -5.08 -13.88 -0.10
N GLY A 51 -5.33 -14.26 -1.35
CA GLY A 51 -6.20 -15.38 -1.73
C GLY A 51 -7.70 -15.02 -1.75
N PHE A 52 -8.06 -13.78 -1.47
CA PHE A 52 -9.43 -13.25 -1.50
C PHE A 52 -9.43 -11.74 -1.75
N TYR A 53 -10.60 -11.18 -2.08
CA TYR A 53 -10.79 -9.72 -2.17
C TYR A 53 -11.05 -9.16 -0.78
N PRO A 54 -10.15 -8.32 -0.23
CA PRO A 54 -10.38 -7.71 1.07
C PRO A 54 -11.43 -6.60 0.97
N ASP A 55 -12.26 -6.51 2.00
CA ASP A 55 -13.23 -5.44 2.22
C ASP A 55 -13.10 -4.92 3.64
N ASP A 56 -13.48 -3.66 3.89
CA ASP A 56 -13.34 -2.97 5.18
C ASP A 56 -11.99 -3.23 5.88
N SER A 57 -10.91 -3.19 5.10
CA SER A 57 -9.62 -3.73 5.53
C SER A 57 -8.46 -2.77 5.32
N ILE A 58 -7.56 -2.75 6.31
CA ILE A 58 -6.19 -2.27 6.20
C ILE A 58 -5.32 -3.47 5.83
N VAL A 59 -4.59 -3.40 4.72
CA VAL A 59 -3.57 -4.40 4.37
C VAL A 59 -2.22 -3.73 4.32
N ALA A 60 -1.24 -4.29 5.01
CA ALA A 60 0.13 -3.81 5.01
C ALA A 60 1.10 -4.92 4.62
N VAL A 61 1.94 -4.64 3.63
CA VAL A 61 2.94 -5.56 3.09
C VAL A 61 4.31 -4.98 3.34
N GLY A 62 5.10 -5.63 4.18
CA GLY A 62 6.49 -5.25 4.44
C GLY A 62 7.38 -5.57 3.24
N LEU A 63 8.27 -4.65 2.90
CA LEU A 63 9.29 -4.82 1.88
C LEU A 63 10.67 -4.80 2.54
N GLN A 64 11.47 -5.83 2.25
CA GLN A 64 12.74 -6.10 2.90
C GLN A 64 13.90 -6.03 1.91
N GLY A 65 15.08 -5.71 2.42
CA GLY A 65 16.29 -5.67 1.65
C GLY A 65 16.36 -4.58 0.58
N PRO A 66 17.50 -4.48 -0.12
CA PRO A 66 17.72 -3.48 -1.17
C PRO A 66 16.87 -3.73 -2.42
N ASP A 67 16.51 -4.99 -2.68
CA ASP A 67 15.69 -5.40 -3.83
C ASP A 67 14.18 -5.33 -3.55
N LEU A 68 13.78 -4.84 -2.38
CA LEU A 68 12.39 -4.68 -1.96
C LEU A 68 11.56 -5.97 -2.16
N HIS A 69 12.08 -7.10 -1.69
CA HIS A 69 11.32 -8.34 -1.71
C HIS A 69 10.25 -8.35 -0.61
N GLN A 70 9.21 -9.12 -0.84
CA GLN A 70 8.10 -9.24 0.11
C GLN A 70 8.55 -9.88 1.42
N GLY A 71 8.23 -9.20 2.52
CA GLY A 71 8.33 -9.72 3.88
C GLY A 71 6.96 -10.10 4.45
N GLY A 72 6.71 -9.68 5.69
CA GLY A 72 5.43 -9.93 6.36
C GLY A 72 4.25 -9.25 5.67
N VAL A 73 3.08 -9.91 5.74
CA VAL A 73 1.80 -9.35 5.30
C VAL A 73 0.83 -9.44 6.45
N ILE A 74 0.13 -8.36 6.74
CA ILE A 74 -0.94 -8.33 7.73
C ILE A 74 -2.20 -7.73 7.13
N ARG A 75 -3.33 -8.17 7.63
CA ARG A 75 -4.65 -7.59 7.42
C ARG A 75 -5.27 -7.27 8.77
N ALA A 76 -5.87 -6.10 8.88
CA ALA A 76 -6.69 -5.69 10.00
C ALA A 76 -7.99 -5.07 9.46
N ASP A 77 -9.04 -5.07 10.28
CA ASP A 77 -10.28 -4.39 9.90
C ASP A 77 -10.11 -2.87 10.08
N ILE A 78 -10.78 -2.10 9.23
CA ILE A 78 -10.89 -0.64 9.41
C ILE A 78 -11.86 -0.39 10.56
N PRO A 79 -11.43 0.28 11.66
CA PRO A 79 -12.37 0.61 12.73
C PRO A 79 -13.50 1.50 12.24
N GLU A 80 -14.73 1.20 12.67
CA GLU A 80 -15.92 1.97 12.30
C GLU A 80 -15.84 3.44 12.76
N SER A 81 -15.21 3.68 13.92
CA SER A 81 -15.05 5.01 14.49
C SER A 81 -13.71 5.63 14.09
N PRO A 82 -13.72 6.79 13.42
CA PRO A 82 -12.49 7.49 13.05
C PRO A 82 -11.59 7.86 14.24
N GLU A 83 -12.15 8.02 15.44
CA GLU A 83 -11.37 8.28 16.65
C GLU A 83 -10.42 7.13 17.01
N GLN A 84 -10.68 5.92 16.52
CA GLN A 84 -9.85 4.74 16.74
C GLN A 84 -8.73 4.59 15.70
N TRP A 85 -8.77 5.33 14.60
CA TRP A 85 -7.82 5.20 13.50
C TRP A 85 -6.36 5.44 13.90
N PRO A 86 -6.02 6.45 14.73
CA PRO A 86 -4.64 6.63 15.16
C PRO A 86 -4.09 5.43 15.94
N ALA A 87 -4.91 4.82 16.80
CA ALA A 87 -4.52 3.62 17.55
C ALA A 87 -4.37 2.40 16.63
N ALA A 88 -5.32 2.19 15.72
CA ALA A 88 -5.25 1.11 14.73
C ALA A 88 -4.03 1.22 13.81
N ALA A 89 -3.67 2.45 13.41
CA ALA A 89 -2.48 2.71 12.62
C ALA A 89 -1.19 2.35 13.38
N GLU A 90 -1.10 2.72 14.66
CA GLU A 90 0.03 2.37 15.52
C GLU A 90 0.17 0.86 15.72
N GLU A 91 -0.95 0.18 15.99
CA GLU A 91 -0.98 -1.27 16.17
C GLU A 91 -0.59 -1.99 14.88
N THR A 92 -1.14 -1.58 13.75
CA THR A 92 -0.80 -2.12 12.42
C THR A 92 0.70 -2.00 12.14
N ALA A 93 1.28 -0.83 12.36
CA ALA A 93 2.70 -0.62 12.11
C ALA A 93 3.59 -1.41 13.08
N ALA A 94 3.22 -1.48 14.36
CA ALA A 94 3.95 -2.28 15.36
C ALA A 94 3.92 -3.77 15.02
N LEU A 95 2.74 -4.29 14.68
CA LEU A 95 2.55 -5.70 14.37
C LEU A 95 3.32 -6.13 13.12
N LEU A 96 3.27 -5.34 12.03
CA LEU A 96 4.01 -5.66 10.81
C LEU A 96 5.51 -5.69 11.05
N VAL A 97 6.06 -4.70 11.77
CA VAL A 97 7.49 -4.67 12.09
C VAL A 97 7.88 -5.88 12.93
N ALA A 98 7.14 -6.16 14.01
CA ALA A 98 7.43 -7.31 14.87
C ALA A 98 7.32 -8.65 14.15
N LEU A 99 6.31 -8.82 13.28
CA LEU A 99 6.14 -10.02 12.47
C LEU A 99 7.29 -10.21 11.50
N SER A 100 7.69 -9.14 10.81
CA SER A 100 8.79 -9.18 9.85
C SER A 100 10.13 -9.53 10.53
N GLU A 101 10.42 -8.93 11.67
CA GLU A 101 11.63 -9.21 12.45
C GLU A 101 11.68 -10.67 12.94
N ARG A 102 10.54 -11.26 13.30
CA ARG A 102 10.48 -12.69 13.69
C ARG A 102 10.78 -13.64 12.55
N HIS A 103 10.46 -13.24 11.31
CA HIS A 103 10.62 -14.09 10.12
C HIS A 103 11.87 -13.79 9.31
N GLY A 104 12.74 -12.91 9.80
CA GLY A 104 14.04 -12.71 9.20
C GLY A 104 14.57 -11.30 9.27
N GLU A 105 13.91 -10.33 8.62
CA GLU A 105 14.47 -9.01 8.44
C GLU A 105 13.43 -7.91 8.65
N ARG A 106 13.86 -6.81 9.24
CA ARG A 106 13.02 -5.62 9.42
C ARG A 106 12.64 -5.02 8.06
N PRO A 107 11.36 -4.61 7.86
CA PRO A 107 10.98 -3.97 6.62
C PRO A 107 11.63 -2.59 6.50
N VAL A 108 12.13 -2.28 5.31
CA VAL A 108 12.68 -0.95 4.97
C VAL A 108 11.60 -0.04 4.38
N GLN A 109 10.62 -0.64 3.71
CA GLN A 109 9.46 0.03 3.16
C GLN A 109 8.18 -0.77 3.40
N VAL A 110 7.03 -0.16 3.17
CA VAL A 110 5.71 -0.79 3.27
C VAL A 110 4.83 -0.40 2.09
N LEU A 111 4.04 -1.34 1.59
CA LEU A 111 2.87 -1.08 0.75
C LEU A 111 1.63 -1.10 1.64
N LEU A 112 0.78 -0.09 1.50
CA LEU A 112 -0.47 0.04 2.23
C LEU A 112 -1.66 -0.03 1.28
N TYR A 113 -2.71 -0.74 1.70
CA TYR A 113 -3.99 -0.77 1.01
C TYR A 113 -5.09 -0.52 2.02
N LEU A 114 -5.98 0.39 1.69
CA LEU A 114 -7.24 0.62 2.39
C LEU A 114 -8.36 0.19 1.45
N CYS A 115 -9.01 -0.91 1.80
CA CYS A 115 -10.03 -1.56 1.00
C CYS A 115 -11.38 -1.34 1.66
N GLN A 116 -12.26 -0.62 0.99
CA GLN A 116 -13.63 -0.39 1.48
C GLN A 116 -14.53 -0.06 0.30
N ASP A 117 -15.66 -0.72 0.20
CA ASP A 117 -16.64 -0.41 -0.81
C ASP A 117 -17.65 0.67 -0.32
N PRO A 118 -18.24 1.46 -1.22
CA PRO A 118 -19.18 2.49 -0.83
C PRO A 118 -20.46 1.86 -0.26
N THR A 119 -20.96 2.40 0.84
CA THR A 119 -22.17 1.91 1.50
C THR A 119 -23.45 2.16 0.69
N THR A 120 -23.43 3.15 -0.20
CA THR A 120 -24.55 3.48 -1.10
C THR A 120 -24.02 4.02 -2.44
N VAL A 121 -24.82 3.91 -3.50
CA VAL A 121 -24.48 4.37 -4.86
C VAL A 121 -24.21 5.89 -4.92
N HIS A 122 -24.71 6.66 -3.96
CA HIS A 122 -24.54 8.12 -3.91
C HIS A 122 -23.61 8.57 -2.78
N ALA A 123 -22.86 7.64 -2.16
CA ALA A 123 -21.87 7.99 -1.15
C ALA A 123 -20.73 8.83 -1.76
N PRO A 124 -20.13 9.76 -0.99
CA PRO A 124 -18.93 10.44 -1.44
C PRO A 124 -17.80 9.41 -1.69
N PRO A 125 -16.81 9.78 -2.53
CA PRO A 125 -15.69 8.87 -2.83
C PRO A 125 -15.02 8.37 -1.55
N VAL A 126 -14.90 7.05 -1.40
CA VAL A 126 -14.30 6.40 -0.22
C VAL A 126 -12.87 6.88 0.03
N VAL A 127 -12.13 7.18 -1.03
CA VAL A 127 -10.75 7.66 -0.95
C VAL A 127 -10.62 8.95 -0.12
N ASP A 128 -11.58 9.85 -0.18
CA ASP A 128 -11.53 11.10 0.59
C ASP A 128 -11.82 10.84 2.07
N GLY A 129 -12.77 9.95 2.36
CA GLY A 129 -13.11 9.53 3.72
C GLY A 129 -11.96 8.81 4.43
N LEU A 130 -11.21 7.98 3.71
CA LEU A 130 -10.10 7.19 4.26
C LEU A 130 -8.74 7.92 4.29
N ARG A 131 -8.66 9.13 3.74
CA ARG A 131 -7.40 9.90 3.72
C ARG A 131 -6.80 10.15 5.11
N PRO A 132 -7.56 10.49 6.16
CA PRO A 132 -7.00 10.62 7.50
C PRO A 132 -6.36 9.33 8.00
N LEU A 133 -6.99 8.17 7.79
CA LEU A 133 -6.43 6.88 8.17
C LEU A 133 -5.13 6.57 7.41
N ALA A 134 -5.08 6.88 6.11
CA ALA A 134 -3.87 6.73 5.31
C ALA A 134 -2.72 7.60 5.82
N ASP A 135 -3.02 8.83 6.26
CA ASP A 135 -2.04 9.74 6.85
C ASP A 135 -1.56 9.25 8.23
N ASP A 136 -2.45 8.72 9.08
CA ASP A 136 -2.12 8.13 10.37
C ASP A 136 -1.20 6.91 10.19
N LEU A 137 -1.52 6.01 9.26
CA LEU A 137 -0.68 4.85 8.93
C LEU A 137 0.72 5.29 8.45
N ARG A 138 0.77 6.27 7.55
CA ARG A 138 2.05 6.80 7.07
C ARG A 138 2.89 7.37 8.21
N ALA A 139 2.27 8.10 9.13
CA ALA A 139 2.94 8.66 10.30
C ALA A 139 3.43 7.55 11.25
N ALA A 140 2.60 6.52 11.51
CA ALA A 140 2.92 5.40 12.38
C ALA A 140 4.11 4.57 11.86
N PHE A 141 4.15 4.26 10.57
CA PHE A 141 5.29 3.60 9.93
C PHE A 141 6.53 4.48 9.91
N GLY A 142 6.37 5.78 9.62
CA GLY A 142 7.46 6.75 9.65
C GLY A 142 8.15 6.86 11.02
N ARG A 143 7.37 6.86 12.13
CA ARG A 143 7.93 6.83 13.50
C ARG A 143 8.77 5.59 13.78
N ARG A 144 8.54 4.50 13.04
CA ARG A 144 9.30 3.25 13.12
C ARG A 144 10.43 3.15 12.10
N GLY A 145 10.70 4.23 11.36
CA GLY A 145 11.76 4.26 10.33
C GLY A 145 11.43 3.43 9.08
N VAL A 146 10.15 3.10 8.86
CA VAL A 146 9.68 2.38 7.67
C VAL A 146 9.00 3.36 6.72
N ALA A 147 9.56 3.51 5.51
CA ALA A 147 9.01 4.42 4.51
C ALA A 147 7.80 3.80 3.81
N VAL A 148 6.77 4.60 3.52
CA VAL A 148 5.63 4.13 2.71
C VAL A 148 6.02 4.24 1.24
N LYS A 149 6.16 3.10 0.56
CA LYS A 149 6.46 2.99 -0.88
C LYS A 149 5.26 3.41 -1.70
N GLU A 150 4.08 2.91 -1.34
CA GLU A 150 2.80 3.25 -1.95
C GLU A 150 1.67 3.06 -0.93
N SER A 151 0.61 3.84 -1.08
CA SER A 151 -0.60 3.74 -0.27
C SER A 151 -1.82 3.88 -1.18
N LEU A 152 -2.58 2.82 -1.31
CA LEU A 152 -3.71 2.71 -2.24
C LEU A 152 -5.05 2.65 -1.50
N CYS A 153 -6.04 3.37 -2.01
CA CYS A 153 -7.44 3.09 -1.79
C CYS A 153 -7.91 2.09 -2.84
N VAL A 154 -8.58 1.02 -2.44
CA VAL A 154 -9.21 0.05 -3.33
C VAL A 154 -10.70 0.01 -3.00
N SER A 155 -11.55 0.34 -3.97
CA SER A 155 -12.99 0.48 -3.79
C SER A 155 -13.73 0.24 -5.09
N ASP A 156 -14.76 -0.59 -5.07
CA ASP A 156 -15.65 -0.87 -6.20
C ASP A 156 -14.92 -1.14 -7.54
N GLY A 157 -13.90 -2.00 -7.48
CA GLY A 157 -13.10 -2.37 -8.65
C GLY A 157 -12.20 -1.26 -9.21
N ARG A 158 -11.94 -0.24 -8.42
CA ARG A 158 -11.08 0.91 -8.74
C ARG A 158 -10.01 1.10 -7.68
N TRP A 159 -8.97 1.85 -8.05
CA TRP A 159 -7.92 2.23 -7.12
C TRP A 159 -7.53 3.70 -7.28
N TRP A 160 -7.07 4.29 -6.17
CA TRP A 160 -6.49 5.63 -6.06
C TRP A 160 -5.20 5.55 -5.25
N SER A 161 -4.24 6.42 -5.54
CA SER A 161 -3.05 6.57 -4.71
C SER A 161 -3.23 7.73 -3.73
N PHE A 162 -3.05 7.47 -2.43
CA PHE A 162 -2.99 8.52 -1.41
C PHE A 162 -1.72 9.37 -1.49
N LEU A 163 -0.67 8.86 -2.13
CA LEU A 163 0.60 9.58 -2.30
C LEU A 163 0.59 10.52 -3.51
N CYS A 164 -0.32 10.32 -4.46
CA CYS A 164 -0.45 11.18 -5.63
C CYS A 164 -1.08 12.52 -5.22
N ARG A 165 -0.27 13.59 -5.28
CA ARG A 165 -0.69 14.96 -4.95
C ARG A 165 -0.76 15.89 -6.16
N ARG A 166 -0.46 15.40 -7.36
CA ARG A 166 -0.48 16.19 -8.59
C ARG A 166 -1.89 16.27 -9.15
N ALA A 167 -2.44 17.46 -9.27
CA ALA A 167 -3.66 17.70 -10.04
C ALA A 167 -3.48 17.16 -11.46
N GLY A 168 -4.41 16.34 -11.94
CA GLY A 168 -4.39 15.74 -13.28
C GLY A 168 -3.50 14.50 -13.45
N CYS A 169 -2.78 14.03 -12.40
CA CYS A 169 -1.98 12.81 -12.46
C CYS A 169 -2.81 11.55 -12.23
N CYS A 170 -3.81 11.63 -11.34
CA CYS A 170 -4.72 10.54 -11.04
C CYS A 170 -6.13 10.93 -11.47
N ASP A 171 -6.85 10.01 -12.10
CA ASP A 171 -8.25 10.23 -12.44
C ASP A 171 -9.05 10.39 -11.13
N PRO A 172 -9.79 11.50 -10.94
CA PRO A 172 -10.67 11.65 -9.77
C PRO A 172 -11.69 10.52 -9.63
N ALA A 173 -12.12 9.94 -10.75
CA ALA A 173 -13.01 8.78 -10.76
C ALA A 173 -12.32 7.47 -10.38
N GLY A 174 -10.99 7.48 -10.15
CA GLY A 174 -10.18 6.30 -9.89
C GLY A 174 -9.83 5.50 -11.13
N ASN A 175 -8.77 4.73 -11.02
CA ASN A 175 -8.27 3.88 -12.10
C ASN A 175 -8.91 2.49 -12.01
N PRO A 176 -9.38 1.90 -13.11
CA PRO A 176 -9.98 0.58 -13.07
C PRO A 176 -8.93 -0.49 -12.72
N ILE A 177 -9.31 -1.43 -11.86
CA ILE A 177 -8.53 -2.65 -11.61
C ILE A 177 -8.84 -3.62 -12.74
N ARG A 178 -7.84 -3.99 -13.51
CA ARG A 178 -7.98 -5.03 -14.54
C ARG A 178 -8.06 -6.38 -13.84
N ARG A 179 -9.23 -6.99 -13.84
CA ARG A 179 -9.35 -8.38 -13.41
C ARG A 179 -8.64 -9.25 -14.45
N ALA A 180 -7.68 -10.06 -14.00
CA ALA A 180 -7.18 -11.13 -14.87
C ALA A 180 -8.37 -11.96 -15.33
N PRO A 181 -8.43 -12.40 -16.61
CA PRO A 181 -9.50 -13.29 -17.05
C PRO A 181 -9.48 -14.51 -16.12
N GLY A 182 -10.57 -14.70 -15.36
CA GLY A 182 -10.76 -15.89 -14.56
C GLY A 182 -10.56 -17.14 -15.43
N PRO A 183 -10.16 -18.28 -14.87
CA PRO A 183 -10.15 -19.52 -15.63
C PRO A 183 -11.54 -19.69 -16.23
N GLY A 184 -11.60 -19.69 -17.58
CA GLY A 184 -12.84 -19.92 -18.30
C GLY A 184 -13.49 -21.20 -17.79
N PRO A 185 -14.84 -21.37 -17.90
CA PRO A 185 -15.50 -22.59 -17.49
C PRO A 185 -14.79 -23.74 -18.18
N ALA A 186 -14.34 -24.72 -17.38
CA ALA A 186 -13.79 -25.95 -17.91
C ALA A 186 -14.81 -26.52 -18.90
N ALA A 187 -14.41 -26.64 -20.15
CA ALA A 187 -15.23 -27.31 -21.15
C ALA A 187 -15.52 -28.74 -20.68
N ALA A 188 -16.80 -29.02 -20.46
CA ALA A 188 -17.31 -30.34 -20.12
C ALA A 188 -17.28 -31.27 -21.34
#